data_e795e04f76c9a8fd3c70bc61c5b5799d
#
_entry.id   e795e04f76c9a8fd3c70bc61c5b5799d
#
_cell.length_a   1.000
_cell.length_b   1.000
_cell.length_c   1.000
_cell.angle_alpha   90.00
_cell.angle_beta   90.00
_cell.angle_gamma   90.00
#
_symmetry.space_group_name_H-M   'P 1'
#
loop_
_entity.id
_entity.type
_entity.pdbx_description
1 polymer ?
#
loop_
_entity_poly.entity_id
_entity_poly.type
_entity_poly.pdbx_seq_one_letter_code
_entity_poly.pdbx_strand_id
1 'polypeptide(L)'
;YLPMTIFSPIAGVAADRFNRKFICIFSDMTMGAVAAIYAVLLFFFDLPVWTVFIMLCVRGIGSTFQQPAIQSIIPQLVPADQLVKTNGWMQLMNAGSFFLGPVIGASLYAVFPMSVVLLSDVAGAVFASAALAIVKIPRLEKKETREETMTGQIREGLEVFRQDKKLFYLVMAEAGCMFFYAPLSSFYPLIT
;
A
#
# COMPACT_ATOMS: atom_id res chain seq x y z
N TYR A 1 -9.98 4.19 3.31
CA TYR A 1 -9.52 3.28 4.38
C TYR A 1 -10.39 2.03 4.55
N LEU A 2 -11.73 2.09 4.40
CA LEU A 2 -12.63 0.94 4.58
C LEU A 2 -12.22 -0.32 3.79
N PRO A 3 -11.92 -0.25 2.47
CA PRO A 3 -11.46 -1.43 1.73
C PRO A 3 -10.15 -2.00 2.30
N MET A 4 -9.23 -1.14 2.72
CA MET A 4 -7.95 -1.56 3.31
C MET A 4 -8.15 -2.37 4.59
N THR A 5 -9.04 -1.93 5.47
CA THR A 5 -9.32 -2.62 6.73
C THR A 5 -9.93 -4.00 6.52
N ILE A 6 -10.86 -4.11 5.57
CA ILE A 6 -11.55 -5.38 5.26
C ILE A 6 -10.60 -6.40 4.61
N PHE A 7 -9.76 -5.95 3.68
CA PHE A 7 -8.86 -6.84 2.91
C PHE A 7 -7.50 -7.07 3.58
N SER A 8 -7.11 -6.30 4.62
CA SER A 8 -5.83 -6.42 5.31
C SER A 8 -5.51 -7.83 5.81
N PRO A 9 -6.41 -8.58 6.48
CA PRO A 9 -6.10 -9.94 6.92
C PRO A 9 -5.86 -10.90 5.75
N ILE A 10 -6.62 -10.71 4.65
CA ILE A 10 -6.49 -11.53 3.45
C ILE A 10 -5.17 -11.21 2.74
N ALA A 11 -4.79 -9.95 2.70
CA ALA A 11 -3.57 -9.48 2.06
C ALA A 11 -2.31 -10.00 2.77
N GLY A 12 -2.30 -10.06 4.10
CA GLY A 12 -1.24 -10.67 4.88
C GLY A 12 -1.03 -12.13 4.51
N VAL A 13 -2.09 -12.93 4.54
CA VAL A 13 -2.04 -14.35 4.15
C VAL A 13 -1.66 -14.54 2.68
N ALA A 14 -2.13 -13.66 1.79
CA ALA A 14 -1.74 -13.71 0.37
C ALA A 14 -0.25 -13.43 0.18
N ALA A 15 0.32 -12.46 0.90
CA ALA A 15 1.75 -12.16 0.85
C ALA A 15 2.64 -13.32 1.32
N ASP A 16 2.12 -14.20 2.19
CA ASP A 16 2.84 -15.38 2.66
C ASP A 16 2.72 -16.57 1.71
N ARG A 17 1.58 -16.70 1.01
CA ARG A 17 1.29 -17.86 0.13
C ARG A 17 1.76 -17.68 -1.30
N PHE A 18 1.64 -16.47 -1.83
CA PHE A 18 1.96 -16.17 -3.23
C PHE A 18 3.36 -15.56 -3.37
N ASN A 19 3.84 -15.53 -4.61
CA ASN A 19 5.10 -14.87 -4.94
C ASN A 19 4.96 -13.36 -4.68
N ARG A 20 5.65 -12.86 -3.66
CA ARG A 20 5.63 -11.46 -3.22
C ARG A 20 5.93 -10.48 -4.35
N LYS A 21 6.91 -10.81 -5.20
CA LYS A 21 7.24 -10.02 -6.40
C LYS A 21 6.07 -9.93 -7.36
N PHE A 22 5.38 -11.04 -7.59
CA PHE A 22 4.21 -11.08 -8.46
C PHE A 22 3.07 -10.22 -7.90
N ILE A 23 2.81 -10.29 -6.59
CA ILE A 23 1.78 -9.46 -5.93
C ILE A 23 2.09 -7.97 -6.13
N CYS A 24 3.34 -7.54 -5.91
CA CYS A 24 3.73 -6.13 -6.09
C CYS A 24 3.52 -5.68 -7.54
N ILE A 25 4.05 -6.42 -8.52
CA ILE A 25 3.92 -6.06 -9.94
C ILE A 25 2.45 -6.06 -10.37
N PHE A 26 1.68 -7.06 -9.96
CA PHE A 26 0.26 -7.15 -10.30
C PHE A 26 -0.54 -5.99 -9.70
N SER A 27 -0.27 -5.63 -8.45
CA SER A 27 -0.92 -4.48 -7.80
C SER A 27 -0.56 -3.17 -8.50
N ASP A 28 0.72 -2.92 -8.80
CA ASP A 28 1.17 -1.73 -9.54
C ASP A 28 0.51 -1.65 -10.92
N MET A 29 0.52 -2.74 -11.67
CA MET A 29 -0.09 -2.78 -13.00
C MET A 29 -1.59 -2.57 -12.96
N THR A 30 -2.28 -3.14 -11.98
CA THR A 30 -3.73 -2.94 -11.80
C THR A 30 -4.04 -1.48 -11.46
N MET A 31 -3.30 -0.89 -10.52
CA MET A 31 -3.48 0.52 -10.15
C MET A 31 -3.17 1.46 -11.33
N GLY A 32 -2.08 1.18 -12.07
CA GLY A 32 -1.71 1.93 -13.27
C GLY A 32 -2.75 1.79 -14.39
N ALA A 33 -3.27 0.59 -14.63
CA ALA A 33 -4.32 0.36 -15.63
C ALA A 33 -5.62 1.10 -15.29
N VAL A 34 -6.04 1.07 -14.03
CA VAL A 34 -7.22 1.83 -13.57
C VAL A 34 -7.01 3.32 -13.73
N ALA A 35 -5.82 3.83 -13.40
CA ALA A 35 -5.48 5.24 -13.61
C ALA A 35 -5.49 5.61 -15.09
N ALA A 36 -4.95 4.75 -15.98
CA ALA A 36 -4.96 4.96 -17.43
C ALA A 36 -6.39 4.98 -17.99
N ILE A 37 -7.22 4.00 -17.62
CA ILE A 37 -8.62 3.95 -18.05
C ILE A 37 -9.34 5.21 -17.59
N TYR A 38 -9.15 5.61 -16.34
CA TYR A 38 -9.80 6.79 -15.78
C TYR A 38 -9.32 8.08 -16.46
N ALA A 39 -8.02 8.20 -16.78
CA ALA A 39 -7.47 9.33 -17.53
C ALA A 39 -8.08 9.44 -18.94
N VAL A 40 -8.23 8.32 -19.64
CA VAL A 40 -8.87 8.27 -20.96
C VAL A 40 -10.34 8.65 -20.88
N LEU A 41 -11.06 8.14 -19.89
CA LEU A 41 -12.48 8.46 -19.69
C LEU A 41 -12.67 9.95 -19.39
N LEU A 42 -11.82 10.56 -18.56
CA LEU A 42 -11.85 12.00 -18.28
C LEU A 42 -11.51 12.86 -19.50
N PHE A 43 -10.76 12.32 -20.46
CA PHE A 43 -10.45 13.05 -21.70
C PHE A 43 -11.64 13.14 -22.65
N PHE A 44 -12.48 12.10 -22.68
CA PHE A 44 -13.61 12.01 -23.61
C PHE A 44 -14.97 12.35 -22.99
N PHE A 45 -15.09 12.24 -21.65
CA PHE A 45 -16.37 12.38 -20.96
C PHE A 45 -16.22 13.24 -19.69
N ASP A 46 -17.22 14.06 -19.43
CA ASP A 46 -17.37 14.74 -18.14
C ASP A 46 -17.87 13.74 -17.09
N LEU A 47 -16.94 13.11 -16.37
CA LEU A 47 -17.30 12.10 -15.39
C LEU A 47 -17.81 12.74 -14.08
N PRO A 48 -18.88 12.19 -13.50
CA PRO A 48 -19.37 12.66 -12.21
C PRO A 48 -18.36 12.33 -11.09
N VAL A 49 -18.27 13.19 -10.08
CA VAL A 49 -17.29 13.12 -8.97
C VAL A 49 -17.29 11.77 -8.24
N TRP A 50 -18.44 11.09 -8.17
CA TRP A 50 -18.51 9.78 -7.49
C TRP A 50 -17.66 8.69 -8.15
N THR A 51 -17.30 8.80 -9.43
CA THR A 51 -16.42 7.86 -10.13
C THR A 51 -15.00 7.86 -9.57
N VAL A 52 -14.56 9.00 -9.00
CA VAL A 52 -13.28 9.10 -8.26
C VAL A 52 -13.25 8.13 -7.09
N PHE A 53 -14.38 7.98 -6.38
CA PHE A 53 -14.43 7.06 -5.23
C PHE A 53 -14.22 5.60 -5.65
N ILE A 54 -14.74 5.20 -6.82
CA ILE A 54 -14.51 3.85 -7.36
C ILE A 54 -13.02 3.66 -7.64
N MET A 55 -12.39 4.62 -8.31
CA MET A 55 -10.96 4.60 -8.58
C MET A 55 -10.15 4.49 -7.27
N LEU A 56 -10.47 5.32 -6.28
CA LEU A 56 -9.80 5.29 -4.96
C LEU A 56 -10.01 3.97 -4.22
N CYS A 57 -11.18 3.35 -4.32
CA CYS A 57 -11.43 2.02 -3.75
C CYS A 57 -10.52 0.95 -4.38
N VAL A 58 -10.43 0.92 -5.71
CA VAL A 58 -9.56 -0.06 -6.41
C VAL A 58 -8.09 0.16 -6.04
N ARG A 59 -7.64 1.41 -5.99
CA ARG A 59 -6.29 1.76 -5.54
C ARG A 59 -6.05 1.35 -4.09
N GLY A 60 -7.02 1.57 -3.21
CA GLY A 60 -6.97 1.15 -1.82
C GLY A 60 -6.80 -0.36 -1.67
N ILE A 61 -7.53 -1.15 -2.47
CA ILE A 61 -7.38 -2.61 -2.50
C ILE A 61 -5.98 -2.99 -2.99
N GLY A 62 -5.52 -2.42 -4.10
CA GLY A 62 -4.17 -2.69 -4.64
C GLY A 62 -3.06 -2.41 -3.64
N SER A 63 -3.10 -1.26 -2.97
CA SER A 63 -2.11 -0.89 -1.96
C SER A 63 -2.16 -1.81 -0.72
N THR A 64 -3.33 -2.32 -0.36
CA THR A 64 -3.49 -3.26 0.76
C THR A 64 -2.71 -4.56 0.54
N PHE A 65 -2.69 -5.07 -0.69
CA PHE A 65 -1.91 -6.27 -1.03
C PHE A 65 -0.42 -5.97 -1.24
N GLN A 66 -0.10 -4.80 -1.77
CA GLN A 66 1.26 -4.40 -2.08
C GLN A 66 2.10 -4.16 -0.82
N GLN A 67 1.56 -3.48 0.19
CA GLN A 67 2.29 -3.10 1.40
C GLN A 67 2.92 -4.28 2.15
N PRO A 68 2.18 -5.34 2.54
CA PRO A 68 2.78 -6.48 3.23
C PRO A 68 3.75 -7.25 2.33
N ALA A 69 3.51 -7.29 1.01
CA ALA A 69 4.41 -7.94 0.07
C ALA A 69 5.77 -7.22 0.01
N ILE A 70 5.81 -5.88 -0.06
CA ILE A 70 7.06 -5.09 -0.03
C ILE A 70 7.78 -5.31 1.30
N GLN A 71 7.08 -5.20 2.43
CA GLN A 71 7.69 -5.37 3.75
C GLN A 71 8.31 -6.76 3.94
N SER A 72 7.75 -7.78 3.32
CA SER A 72 8.28 -9.13 3.37
C SER A 72 9.42 -9.40 2.36
N ILE A 73 9.60 -8.56 1.34
CA ILE A 73 10.73 -8.66 0.41
C ILE A 73 12.02 -8.10 1.01
N ILE A 74 11.94 -7.02 1.80
CA ILE A 74 13.10 -6.31 2.33
C ILE A 74 14.07 -7.21 3.12
N PRO A 75 13.60 -8.03 4.10
CA PRO A 75 14.49 -8.91 4.85
C PRO A 75 15.16 -10.00 4.00
N GLN A 76 14.68 -10.21 2.76
CA GLN A 76 15.26 -11.20 1.85
C GLN A 76 16.38 -10.61 0.99
N LEU A 77 16.38 -9.29 0.80
CA LEU A 77 17.34 -8.59 -0.04
C LEU A 77 18.47 -7.96 0.76
N VAL A 78 18.24 -7.71 2.06
CA VAL A 78 19.15 -6.93 2.88
C VAL A 78 19.68 -7.80 4.02
N PRO A 79 21.02 -7.82 4.26
CA PRO A 79 21.62 -8.49 5.43
C PRO A 79 21.03 -7.97 6.74
N ALA A 80 20.98 -8.82 7.76
CA ALA A 80 20.33 -8.52 9.04
C ALA A 80 20.94 -7.30 9.76
N ASP A 81 22.23 -7.06 9.61
CA ASP A 81 22.97 -5.92 10.17
C ASP A 81 22.59 -4.58 9.51
N GLN A 82 22.05 -4.60 8.29
CA GLN A 82 21.63 -3.41 7.53
C GLN A 82 20.12 -3.16 7.54
N LEU A 83 19.32 -4.04 8.09
CA LEU A 83 17.84 -3.90 8.11
C LEU A 83 17.38 -2.60 8.78
N VAL A 84 17.98 -2.22 9.90
CA VAL A 84 17.63 -0.99 10.61
C VAL A 84 17.89 0.23 9.74
N LYS A 85 19.04 0.28 9.07
CA LYS A 85 19.40 1.38 8.16
C LYS A 85 18.47 1.43 6.95
N THR A 86 18.15 0.30 6.37
CA THR A 86 17.23 0.21 5.21
C THR A 86 15.82 0.64 5.58
N ASN A 87 15.31 0.21 6.73
CA ASN A 87 14.02 0.68 7.23
C ASN A 87 14.01 2.19 7.50
N GLY A 88 15.12 2.74 8.02
CA GLY A 88 15.28 4.19 8.19
C GLY A 88 15.20 4.94 6.86
N TRP A 89 15.87 4.45 5.81
CA TRP A 89 15.77 5.02 4.46
C TRP A 89 14.35 4.95 3.90
N MET A 90 13.66 3.83 4.08
CA MET A 90 12.27 3.69 3.64
C MET A 90 11.34 4.68 4.34
N GLN A 91 11.51 4.86 5.64
CA GLN A 91 10.73 5.85 6.39
C GLN A 91 11.02 7.27 5.92
N LEU A 92 12.28 7.60 5.63
CA LEU A 92 12.67 8.89 5.08
C LEU A 92 12.02 9.13 3.70
N MET A 93 12.03 8.13 2.81
CA MET A 93 11.39 8.21 1.49
C MET A 93 9.87 8.35 1.62
N ASN A 94 9.23 7.62 2.52
CA ASN A 94 7.80 7.74 2.79
C ASN A 94 7.44 9.12 3.32
N ALA A 95 8.20 9.63 4.29
CA ALA A 95 8.01 10.98 4.83
C ALA A 95 8.23 12.06 3.77
N GLY A 96 9.30 11.92 2.97
CA GLY A 96 9.58 12.82 1.84
C GLY A 96 8.44 12.83 0.83
N SER A 97 7.93 11.66 0.45
CA SER A 97 6.78 11.53 -0.46
C SER A 97 5.50 12.15 0.12
N PHE A 98 5.29 12.01 1.43
CA PHE A 98 4.13 12.60 2.10
C PHE A 98 4.17 14.14 2.08
N PHE A 99 5.35 14.76 2.25
CA PHE A 99 5.49 16.21 2.21
C PHE A 99 5.54 16.77 0.79
N LEU A 100 6.32 16.14 -0.09
CA LEU A 100 6.54 16.64 -1.46
C LEU A 100 5.39 16.28 -2.40
N GLY A 101 4.71 15.15 -2.16
CA GLY A 101 3.63 14.67 -3.01
C GLY A 101 2.52 15.70 -3.25
N PRO A 102 1.91 16.27 -2.22
CA PRO A 102 0.87 17.29 -2.38
C PRO A 102 1.37 18.54 -3.11
N VAL A 103 2.60 19.00 -2.85
CA VAL A 103 3.18 20.18 -3.49
C VAL A 103 3.41 19.94 -4.97
N ILE A 104 4.00 18.79 -5.32
CA ILE A 104 4.23 18.39 -6.72
C ILE A 104 2.88 18.17 -7.42
N GLY A 105 1.95 17.48 -6.78
CA GLY A 105 0.61 17.23 -7.32
C GLY A 105 -0.17 18.52 -7.60
N ALA A 106 -0.17 19.46 -6.66
CA ALA A 106 -0.82 20.77 -6.84
C ALA A 106 -0.15 21.57 -7.97
N SER A 107 1.18 21.55 -8.04
CA SER A 107 1.94 22.24 -9.10
C SER A 107 1.64 21.66 -10.48
N LEU A 108 1.56 20.34 -10.60
CA LEU A 108 1.18 19.67 -11.85
C LEU A 108 -0.26 20.00 -12.24
N TYR A 109 -1.19 19.97 -11.29
CA TYR A 109 -2.59 20.27 -11.54
C TYR A 109 -2.83 21.75 -11.92
N ALA A 110 -1.99 22.67 -11.47
CA ALA A 110 -2.05 24.08 -11.85
C ALA A 110 -1.70 24.32 -13.33
N VAL A 111 -0.92 23.42 -13.95
CA VAL A 111 -0.43 23.58 -15.33
C VAL A 111 -1.10 22.60 -16.29
N PHE A 112 -1.44 21.40 -15.83
CA PHE A 112 -1.96 20.33 -16.66
C PHE A 112 -3.38 19.92 -16.24
N PRO A 113 -4.22 19.47 -17.19
CA PRO A 113 -5.52 18.90 -16.86
C PRO A 113 -5.36 17.60 -16.07
N MET A 114 -6.39 17.27 -15.28
CA MET A 114 -6.38 16.08 -14.39
C MET A 114 -6.06 14.77 -15.13
N SER A 115 -6.51 14.62 -16.36
CA SER A 115 -6.22 13.47 -17.22
C SER A 115 -4.71 13.27 -17.45
N VAL A 116 -3.96 14.37 -17.66
CA VAL A 116 -2.50 14.33 -17.84
C VAL A 116 -1.80 14.03 -16.51
N VAL A 117 -2.27 14.60 -15.41
CA VAL A 117 -1.72 14.31 -14.07
C VAL A 117 -1.84 12.82 -13.74
N LEU A 118 -2.96 12.18 -14.09
CA LEU A 118 -3.16 10.74 -13.90
C LEU A 118 -2.20 9.88 -14.73
N LEU A 119 -1.73 10.36 -15.89
CA LEU A 119 -0.72 9.66 -16.68
C LEU A 119 0.64 9.56 -15.97
N SER A 120 0.96 10.51 -15.08
CA SER A 120 2.18 10.40 -14.26
C SER A 120 2.13 9.20 -13.31
N ASP A 121 0.95 8.82 -12.85
CA ASP A 121 0.71 7.64 -12.03
C ASP A 121 0.94 6.34 -12.83
N VAL A 122 0.46 6.32 -14.08
CA VAL A 122 0.72 5.21 -15.02
C VAL A 122 2.22 5.05 -15.27
N ALA A 123 2.92 6.16 -15.54
CA ALA A 123 4.37 6.14 -15.74
C ALA A 123 5.10 5.61 -14.50
N GLY A 124 4.69 6.06 -13.31
CA GLY A 124 5.21 5.57 -12.02
C GLY A 124 4.99 4.07 -11.84
N ALA A 125 3.80 3.56 -12.11
CA ALA A 125 3.46 2.14 -12.00
C ALA A 125 4.29 1.27 -12.97
N VAL A 126 4.46 1.72 -14.22
CA VAL A 126 5.30 1.02 -15.21
C VAL A 126 6.75 1.01 -14.76
N PHE A 127 7.27 2.15 -14.30
CA PHE A 127 8.65 2.28 -13.85
C PHE A 127 8.93 1.42 -12.62
N ALA A 128 8.06 1.44 -11.62
CA ALA A 128 8.16 0.63 -10.42
C ALA A 128 8.11 -0.88 -10.74
N SER A 129 7.16 -1.29 -11.59
CA SER A 129 7.04 -2.69 -12.02
C SER A 129 8.26 -3.15 -12.83
N ALA A 130 8.78 -2.31 -13.73
CA ALA A 130 9.99 -2.62 -14.51
C ALA A 130 11.22 -2.75 -13.61
N ALA A 131 11.41 -1.81 -12.67
CA ALA A 131 12.48 -1.85 -11.69
C ALA A 131 12.41 -3.14 -10.85
N LEU A 132 11.23 -3.47 -10.34
CA LEU A 132 11.03 -4.68 -9.55
C LEU A 132 11.22 -5.95 -10.39
N ALA A 133 10.86 -5.94 -11.69
CA ALA A 133 11.05 -7.08 -12.59
C ALA A 133 12.54 -7.42 -12.77
N ILE A 134 13.41 -6.41 -12.80
CA ILE A 134 14.86 -6.58 -12.96
C ILE A 134 15.51 -7.15 -11.69
N VAL A 135 14.99 -6.79 -10.50
CA VAL A 135 15.55 -7.26 -9.22
C VAL A 135 15.33 -8.76 -9.06
N LYS A 136 16.42 -9.51 -8.91
CA LYS A 136 16.36 -10.94 -8.59
C LYS A 136 16.11 -11.11 -7.10
N ILE A 137 14.89 -11.45 -6.74
CA ILE A 137 14.53 -11.79 -5.37
C ILE A 137 14.78 -13.28 -5.18
N PRO A 138 15.65 -13.70 -4.22
CA PRO A 138 15.84 -15.11 -3.91
C PRO A 138 14.48 -15.73 -3.56
N ARG A 139 14.16 -16.86 -4.18
CA ARG A 139 13.02 -17.64 -3.72
C ARG A 139 13.41 -18.22 -2.36
N LEU A 140 12.76 -17.80 -1.31
CA LEU A 140 12.78 -18.58 -0.09
C LEU A 140 12.21 -19.95 -0.45
N GLU A 141 12.99 -21.02 -0.17
CA GLU A 141 12.42 -22.36 -0.12
C GLU A 141 11.15 -22.25 0.74
N LYS A 142 10.04 -22.68 0.17
CA LYS A 142 8.79 -22.80 0.93
C LYS A 142 9.16 -23.62 2.18
N LYS A 143 9.33 -22.97 3.33
CA LYS A 143 9.15 -23.71 4.57
C LYS A 143 7.82 -24.40 4.36
N GLU A 144 7.82 -25.72 4.54
CA GLU A 144 6.59 -26.51 4.57
C GLU A 144 5.67 -25.85 5.60
N THR A 145 4.97 -24.82 5.15
CA THR A 145 3.92 -24.18 5.93
C THR A 145 2.86 -25.26 5.97
N ARG A 146 2.65 -25.86 7.12
CA ARG A 146 1.49 -26.71 7.41
C ARG A 146 0.33 -26.13 6.59
N GLU A 147 -0.46 -27.02 5.97
CA GLU A 147 -1.68 -26.65 5.26
C GLU A 147 -2.71 -26.01 6.22
N GLU A 148 -2.32 -24.94 6.84
CA GLU A 148 -3.21 -24.19 7.71
C GLU A 148 -4.15 -23.39 6.84
N THR A 149 -5.42 -23.66 7.04
CA THR A 149 -6.51 -22.95 6.40
C THR A 149 -6.35 -21.44 6.69
N MET A 150 -6.68 -20.58 5.72
CA MET A 150 -6.65 -19.11 5.86
C MET A 150 -7.28 -18.62 7.17
N THR A 151 -8.38 -19.25 7.56
CA THR A 151 -9.07 -19.02 8.84
C THR A 151 -8.23 -19.44 10.05
N GLY A 152 -7.38 -20.46 9.93
CA GLY A 152 -6.46 -20.90 10.98
C GLY A 152 -5.40 -19.85 11.30
N GLN A 153 -4.77 -19.29 10.28
CA GLN A 153 -3.74 -18.26 10.44
C GLN A 153 -4.30 -16.95 11.03
N ILE A 154 -5.51 -16.55 10.63
CA ILE A 154 -6.20 -15.40 11.22
C ILE A 154 -6.52 -15.68 12.70
N ARG A 155 -6.98 -16.89 13.00
CA ARG A 155 -7.29 -17.31 14.35
C ARG A 155 -6.04 -17.35 15.24
N GLU A 156 -4.94 -17.89 14.73
CA GLU A 156 -3.66 -17.92 15.44
C GLU A 156 -3.16 -16.51 15.74
N GLY A 157 -3.22 -15.58 14.77
CA GLY A 157 -2.93 -14.17 15.00
C GLY A 157 -3.79 -13.56 16.10
N LEU A 158 -5.10 -13.83 16.11
CA LEU A 158 -6.02 -13.36 17.17
C LEU A 158 -5.67 -13.98 18.54
N GLU A 159 -5.22 -15.22 18.55
CA GLU A 159 -4.91 -15.95 19.78
C GLU A 159 -3.63 -15.42 20.44
N VAL A 160 -2.63 -15.00 19.65
CA VAL A 160 -1.42 -14.29 20.13
C VAL A 160 -1.81 -12.99 20.85
N PHE A 161 -2.73 -12.19 20.28
CA PHE A 161 -3.24 -10.98 20.93
C PHE A 161 -3.95 -11.27 22.25
N ARG A 162 -4.60 -12.44 22.35
CA ARG A 162 -5.33 -12.83 23.56
C ARG A 162 -4.40 -13.35 24.66
N GLN A 163 -3.26 -13.94 24.28
CA GLN A 163 -2.29 -14.49 25.22
C GLN A 163 -1.36 -13.43 25.80
N ASP A 164 -0.94 -12.44 24.99
CA ASP A 164 -0.07 -11.36 25.47
C ASP A 164 -0.85 -10.05 25.70
N LYS A 165 -1.25 -9.84 26.96
CA LYS A 165 -1.95 -8.63 27.39
C LYS A 165 -1.15 -7.35 27.11
N LYS A 166 0.18 -7.39 27.15
CA LYS A 166 1.02 -6.21 26.90
C LYS A 166 0.93 -5.79 25.43
N LEU A 167 0.96 -6.77 24.52
CA LEU A 167 0.78 -6.53 23.10
C LEU A 167 -0.62 -5.97 22.80
N PHE A 168 -1.65 -6.53 23.46
CA PHE A 168 -3.01 -6.04 23.33
C PHE A 168 -3.14 -4.57 23.77
N TYR A 169 -2.61 -4.20 24.94
CA TYR A 169 -2.65 -2.81 25.42
C TYR A 169 -1.87 -1.85 24.53
N LEU A 170 -0.72 -2.28 23.98
CA LEU A 170 0.08 -1.46 23.07
C LEU A 170 -0.72 -1.15 21.79
N VAL A 171 -1.32 -2.16 21.18
CA VAL A 171 -2.12 -1.98 19.94
C VAL A 171 -3.37 -1.17 20.20
N MET A 172 -4.04 -1.36 21.35
CA MET A 172 -5.20 -0.54 21.72
C MET A 172 -4.83 0.92 21.98
N ALA A 173 -3.67 1.19 22.57
CA ALA A 173 -3.17 2.54 22.77
C ALA A 173 -2.86 3.21 21.42
N GLU A 174 -2.19 2.50 20.50
CA GLU A 174 -1.90 2.99 19.15
C GLU A 174 -3.19 3.24 18.36
N ALA A 175 -4.13 2.31 18.39
CA ALA A 175 -5.44 2.47 17.75
C ALA A 175 -6.21 3.68 18.32
N GLY A 176 -6.15 3.90 19.63
CA GLY A 176 -6.73 5.07 20.29
C GLY A 176 -6.08 6.37 19.81
N CYS A 177 -4.75 6.43 19.75
CA CYS A 177 -4.03 7.58 19.22
C CYS A 177 -4.42 7.87 17.77
N MET A 178 -4.46 6.85 16.91
CA MET A 178 -4.86 6.98 15.51
C MET A 178 -6.31 7.41 15.34
N PHE A 179 -7.21 6.93 16.20
CA PHE A 179 -8.62 7.34 16.20
C PHE A 179 -8.80 8.84 16.44
N PHE A 180 -8.04 9.42 17.36
CA PHE A 180 -8.06 10.87 17.62
C PHE A 180 -7.28 11.67 16.58
N TYR A 181 -6.21 11.10 16.01
CA TYR A 181 -5.38 11.77 15.01
C TYR A 181 -6.08 11.86 13.63
N ALA A 182 -6.84 10.85 13.23
CA ALA A 182 -7.46 10.78 11.91
C ALA A 182 -8.43 11.96 11.61
N PRO A 183 -9.37 12.35 12.50
CA PRO A 183 -10.18 13.54 12.30
C PRO A 183 -9.34 14.81 12.24
N LEU A 184 -8.36 14.95 13.13
CA LEU A 184 -7.50 16.13 13.18
C LEU A 184 -6.76 16.36 11.86
N SER A 185 -6.16 15.31 11.30
CA SER A 185 -5.46 15.36 10.01
C SER A 185 -6.41 15.64 8.84
N SER A 186 -7.66 15.16 8.91
CA SER A 186 -8.65 15.38 7.85
C SER A 186 -9.24 16.79 7.87
N PHE A 187 -9.35 17.42 9.03
CA PHE A 187 -9.86 18.79 9.17
C PHE A 187 -8.78 19.86 9.01
N TYR A 188 -7.51 19.51 9.15
CA TYR A 188 -6.40 20.46 9.03
C TYR A 188 -6.43 21.31 7.75
N PRO A 189 -6.65 20.74 6.54
CA PRO A 189 -6.75 21.54 5.30
C PRO A 189 -7.98 22.46 5.21
N LEU A 190 -8.97 22.29 6.08
CA LEU A 190 -10.17 23.14 6.12
C LEU A 190 -10.01 24.34 7.06
N ILE A 191 -8.96 24.35 7.89
CA ILE A 191 -8.70 25.41 8.89
C ILE A 191 -7.62 26.38 8.39
N THR A 192 -6.82 25.95 7.42
CA THR A 192 -5.78 26.77 6.76
C THR A 192 -6.21 27.25 5.40
#